data_f23b7fe185e76157e9e7752e0eeda2b1
#
_entry.id   f23b7fe185e76157e9e7752e0eeda2b1
#
_cell.length_a   1.000
_cell.length_b   1.000
_cell.length_c   1.000
_cell.angle_alpha   90.00
_cell.angle_beta   90.00
_cell.angle_gamma   90.00
#
_symmetry.space_group_name_H-M   'P 1'
#
loop_
_entity.id
_entity.type
_entity.pdbx_description
1 polymer ?
#
loop_
_entity_poly.entity_id
_entity_poly.type
_entity_poly.pdbx_seq_one_letter_code
_entity_poly.pdbx_strand_id
1 'polypeptide(L)'
;MKYMNKLTLGIVLAAGLFTACSDKDDVDIPGGLALDKKEIAIGPQGGTEQIAIAASQDWVANTSEPWLTLSPANGVGSVEGTIKVDSTLSNTLRSTELSFQGANGQSRKLTITQFGYGKQIFLKDSVVEIENSDSYDNRAFESLISANVECKIGKIEYSFEGDLTDAEKAENESEREGWLLNSKDEDKLTGTNLGIVLDRKYRPRTVNFKFRWAMNVVPAVRVAKVHLVPIKAEDQLVDADGNPTDDVILTVRQKAAPKIEDNRAGDSLSVIMINQKLGSIATFDSSDNMRNWSGVTLWEATDDLVKKHPEALGRVRSVKFSMFNLKSGETLPKEVGNLKFLESFSVTSNENNQIREVNLGDEICSLKYLKNLTVQAYGLTQLPANFVNLGKSLETLNLVSNNFNKLSDITNIVNEKNFPKLRNLILYAQRRTDVVTNIASLGEKNASGVYVYNNYPIGLYGKVNAGTPDRQALLKLLTWDKLNTLELSYCFLEGELPTDEEMTEALEAAGKAPRYTKSDFSTNKEDYLDKLVGDTCKWLLSGWDNPVTCKHKDGSVVSADVYPLQVPRVLPNCRQLSLNLNFFTGKVPNWILFHPHLVEWNAPTMVF
;
A
#
# COMPACT_ATOMS: atom_id res chain seq x y z
N MET A 1 -2.51 -46.57 32.41
CA MET A 1 -3.84 -47.19 32.38
C MET A 1 -4.49 -46.78 31.08
N LYS A 2 -4.45 -47.61 30.03
CA LYS A 2 -5.50 -48.56 29.62
C LYS A 2 -6.81 -47.83 29.32
N TYR A 3 -7.39 -47.81 28.12
CA TYR A 3 -7.61 -48.79 27.02
C TYR A 3 -7.94 -47.98 25.76
N MET A 4 -7.47 -48.08 24.58
CA MET A 4 -7.52 -49.12 23.55
C MET A 4 -8.88 -49.84 23.36
N ASN A 5 -9.50 -49.55 22.20
CA ASN A 5 -10.16 -50.50 21.31
C ASN A 5 -10.58 -49.77 20.05
N LYS A 6 -10.04 -50.07 18.90
CA LYS A 6 -10.18 -51.23 17.98
C LYS A 6 -11.51 -51.25 17.22
N LEU A 7 -11.31 -51.15 15.92
CA LEU A 7 -11.83 -51.93 14.76
C LEU A 7 -13.13 -51.39 14.18
N THR A 8 -13.19 -51.23 12.90
CA THR A 8 -13.15 -52.15 11.74
C THR A 8 -12.98 -51.32 10.47
N LEU A 9 -12.06 -51.50 9.64
CA LEU A 9 -11.81 -52.42 8.52
C LEU A 9 -13.01 -52.65 7.58
N GLY A 10 -12.88 -52.20 6.37
CA GLY A 10 -13.71 -52.49 5.22
C GLY A 10 -13.33 -51.60 4.06
N ILE A 11 -12.29 -51.95 3.33
CA ILE A 11 -12.24 -52.43 1.94
C ILE A 11 -13.10 -51.55 1.01
N VAL A 12 -12.44 -50.82 0.07
CA VAL A 12 -12.30 -51.29 -1.31
C VAL A 12 -11.25 -50.47 -2.05
N LEU A 13 -10.36 -51.18 -2.66
CA LEU A 13 -9.49 -50.81 -3.76
C LEU A 13 -10.28 -50.28 -4.95
N ALA A 14 -9.64 -49.39 -5.64
CA ALA A 14 -9.64 -49.08 -7.04
C ALA A 14 -10.03 -47.63 -7.30
N ALA A 15 -9.05 -46.80 -7.35
CA ALA A 15 -9.11 -45.63 -8.21
C ALA A 15 -7.70 -45.33 -8.67
N GLY A 16 -7.54 -45.55 -9.94
CA GLY A 16 -6.35 -45.16 -10.67
C GLY A 16 -6.07 -43.68 -10.54
N LEU A 17 -4.84 -43.43 -10.47
CA LEU A 17 -4.16 -42.17 -10.63
C LEU A 17 -4.80 -41.26 -11.71
N PHE A 18 -5.48 -40.23 -11.28
CA PHE A 18 -5.68 -39.04 -12.07
C PHE A 18 -5.05 -37.87 -11.32
N THR A 19 -3.75 -37.68 -11.55
CA THR A 19 -3.14 -36.39 -11.36
C THR A 19 -3.40 -35.56 -12.61
N ALA A 20 -4.61 -35.00 -12.69
CA ALA A 20 -4.88 -33.83 -13.49
C ALA A 20 -5.16 -32.70 -12.51
N CYS A 21 -4.42 -31.63 -12.58
CA CYS A 21 -4.76 -30.39 -11.92
C CYS A 21 -6.18 -29.99 -12.36
N SER A 22 -7.17 -30.30 -11.54
CA SER A 22 -8.47 -29.69 -11.66
C SER A 22 -8.53 -28.58 -10.62
N ASP A 23 -8.44 -27.36 -11.07
CA ASP A 23 -9.02 -26.23 -10.35
C ASP A 23 -10.47 -26.63 -10.05
N LYS A 24 -10.81 -26.63 -8.78
CA LYS A 24 -12.19 -26.79 -8.33
C LYS A 24 -12.94 -25.50 -8.64
N ASP A 25 -13.35 -25.35 -9.88
CA ASP A 25 -14.44 -24.45 -10.20
C ASP A 25 -15.74 -25.24 -10.01
N ASP A 26 -16.51 -24.82 -9.03
CA ASP A 26 -17.86 -25.17 -8.65
C ASP A 26 -18.61 -26.08 -9.62
N VAL A 27 -18.59 -27.36 -9.33
CA VAL A 27 -19.64 -28.25 -9.79
C VAL A 27 -20.77 -28.19 -8.77
N ASP A 28 -21.40 -27.03 -8.67
CA ASP A 28 -22.72 -26.94 -8.07
C ASP A 28 -23.72 -27.43 -9.14
N ILE A 29 -24.12 -28.67 -9.07
CA ILE A 29 -25.15 -29.27 -9.92
C ILE A 29 -26.40 -29.58 -9.09
N PRO A 30 -27.19 -28.62 -8.71
CA PRO A 30 -28.61 -28.86 -8.48
C PRO A 30 -29.36 -28.53 -9.77
N GLY A 31 -29.52 -29.52 -10.63
CA GLY A 31 -30.44 -29.45 -11.79
C GLY A 31 -29.83 -28.94 -13.09
N GLY A 32 -28.51 -29.02 -13.31
CA GLY A 32 -27.82 -28.38 -14.42
C GLY A 32 -27.27 -29.30 -15.51
N LEU A 33 -26.78 -28.67 -16.59
CA LEU A 33 -26.00 -29.27 -17.67
C LEU A 33 -24.57 -28.72 -17.59
N ALA A 34 -23.54 -29.58 -17.51
CA ALA A 34 -22.14 -29.23 -17.49
C ALA A 34 -21.30 -30.15 -18.39
N LEU A 35 -20.17 -29.62 -18.87
CA LEU A 35 -19.19 -30.34 -19.68
C LEU A 35 -17.84 -30.29 -18.96
N ASP A 36 -17.07 -31.39 -19.02
CA ASP A 36 -15.71 -31.44 -18.46
C ASP A 36 -14.67 -30.66 -19.27
N LYS A 37 -15.02 -30.29 -20.52
CA LYS A 37 -14.17 -29.54 -21.43
C LYS A 37 -14.94 -28.39 -22.06
N LYS A 38 -14.28 -27.26 -22.28
CA LYS A 38 -14.81 -26.09 -22.99
C LYS A 38 -14.30 -26.03 -24.44
N GLU A 39 -13.14 -26.67 -24.67
CA GLU A 39 -12.48 -26.69 -25.98
C GLU A 39 -11.71 -27.99 -26.19
N ILE A 40 -11.68 -28.45 -27.45
CA ILE A 40 -10.89 -29.59 -27.91
C ILE A 40 -10.09 -29.17 -29.14
N ALA A 41 -8.77 -29.38 -29.10
CA ALA A 41 -7.87 -29.17 -30.23
C ALA A 41 -7.41 -30.51 -30.79
N ILE A 42 -7.55 -30.69 -32.10
CA ILE A 42 -7.20 -31.93 -32.78
C ILE A 42 -6.35 -31.66 -34.03
N GLY A 43 -5.49 -32.60 -34.39
CA GLY A 43 -4.60 -32.49 -35.56
C GLY A 43 -5.28 -32.83 -36.89
N PRO A 44 -4.56 -32.69 -38.05
CA PRO A 44 -5.11 -32.86 -39.39
C PRO A 44 -5.56 -34.28 -39.69
N GLN A 45 -5.02 -35.27 -38.97
CA GLN A 45 -5.43 -36.67 -39.12
C GLN A 45 -6.84 -36.96 -38.59
N GLY A 46 -7.44 -36.02 -37.86
CA GLY A 46 -8.67 -36.23 -37.13
C GLY A 46 -8.47 -37.18 -35.94
N GLY A 47 -9.54 -37.84 -35.52
CA GLY A 47 -9.50 -38.79 -34.43
C GLY A 47 -10.78 -38.79 -33.59
N THR A 48 -10.66 -39.37 -32.41
CA THR A 48 -11.76 -39.43 -31.43
C THR A 48 -11.31 -38.85 -30.10
N GLU A 49 -12.19 -38.06 -29.48
CA GLU A 49 -12.03 -37.51 -28.13
C GLU A 49 -13.22 -37.87 -27.27
N GLN A 50 -12.97 -38.09 -25.97
CA GLN A 50 -14.03 -38.34 -24.99
C GLN A 50 -14.42 -37.05 -24.31
N ILE A 51 -15.70 -36.88 -24.01
CA ILE A 51 -16.27 -35.78 -23.25
C ILE A 51 -17.23 -36.30 -22.20
N ALA A 52 -17.08 -35.88 -20.96
CA ALA A 52 -18.04 -36.15 -19.91
C ALA A 52 -19.14 -35.06 -19.92
N ILE A 53 -20.36 -35.50 -20.11
CA ILE A 53 -21.56 -34.69 -20.10
C ILE A 53 -22.28 -34.97 -18.80
N ALA A 54 -22.27 -34.05 -17.88
CA ALA A 54 -22.99 -34.16 -16.61
C ALA A 54 -24.34 -33.45 -16.76
N ALA A 55 -25.43 -34.19 -16.64
CA ALA A 55 -26.77 -33.65 -16.75
C ALA A 55 -27.72 -34.26 -15.73
N SER A 56 -28.66 -33.49 -15.21
CA SER A 56 -29.70 -33.96 -14.29
C SER A 56 -31.00 -34.36 -15.01
N GLN A 57 -31.11 -34.00 -16.30
CA GLN A 57 -32.29 -34.24 -17.15
C GLN A 57 -31.87 -34.59 -18.58
N ASP A 58 -32.85 -34.66 -19.47
CA ASP A 58 -32.64 -34.92 -20.88
C ASP A 58 -31.84 -33.77 -21.51
N TRP A 59 -30.99 -34.12 -22.45
CA TRP A 59 -30.18 -33.17 -23.21
C TRP A 59 -30.05 -33.64 -24.68
N VAL A 60 -29.77 -32.64 -25.54
CA VAL A 60 -29.49 -32.88 -26.97
C VAL A 60 -28.30 -32.01 -27.40
N ALA A 61 -27.45 -32.59 -28.24
CA ALA A 61 -26.32 -31.88 -28.82
C ALA A 61 -26.51 -31.72 -30.35
N ASN A 62 -26.16 -30.57 -30.89
CA ASN A 62 -26.26 -30.25 -32.30
C ASN A 62 -24.95 -29.66 -32.84
N THR A 63 -24.59 -30.06 -34.04
CA THR A 63 -23.54 -29.43 -34.86
C THR A 63 -24.04 -29.35 -36.31
N SER A 64 -23.65 -28.29 -37.01
CA SER A 64 -23.92 -28.11 -38.43
C SER A 64 -22.82 -28.67 -39.33
N GLU A 65 -21.69 -29.09 -38.74
CA GLU A 65 -20.50 -29.44 -39.47
C GLU A 65 -20.44 -30.92 -39.84
N PRO A 66 -20.34 -31.26 -41.12
CA PRO A 66 -20.36 -32.67 -41.58
C PRO A 66 -19.11 -33.47 -41.19
N TRP A 67 -18.01 -32.77 -40.83
CA TRP A 67 -16.73 -33.38 -40.43
C TRP A 67 -16.67 -33.73 -38.95
N LEU A 68 -17.76 -33.44 -38.19
CA LEU A 68 -17.83 -33.65 -36.75
C LEU A 68 -19.07 -34.48 -36.40
N THR A 69 -18.88 -35.51 -35.60
CA THR A 69 -19.98 -36.29 -35.03
C THR A 69 -19.80 -36.50 -33.53
N LEU A 70 -20.91 -36.46 -32.81
CA LEU A 70 -20.97 -36.83 -31.39
C LEU A 70 -21.85 -38.05 -31.20
N SER A 71 -21.40 -39.04 -30.44
CA SER A 71 -22.19 -40.21 -30.12
C SER A 71 -22.08 -40.54 -28.60
N PRO A 72 -23.23 -40.59 -27.90
CA PRO A 72 -24.57 -40.26 -28.32
C PRO A 72 -24.77 -38.75 -28.54
N ALA A 73 -25.63 -38.34 -29.46
CA ALA A 73 -25.99 -36.96 -29.71
C ALA A 73 -27.13 -36.43 -28.80
N ASN A 74 -27.71 -37.29 -27.99
CA ASN A 74 -28.69 -36.98 -26.96
C ASN A 74 -28.62 -38.03 -25.86
N GLY A 75 -29.15 -37.69 -24.69
CA GLY A 75 -29.17 -38.61 -23.58
C GLY A 75 -30.05 -38.16 -22.43
N VAL A 76 -30.21 -39.04 -21.46
CA VAL A 76 -30.89 -38.78 -20.18
C VAL A 76 -29.87 -38.91 -19.07
N GLY A 77 -29.72 -37.85 -18.29
CA GLY A 77 -28.70 -37.82 -17.23
C GLY A 77 -27.26 -37.71 -17.73
N SER A 78 -26.31 -38.04 -16.86
CA SER A 78 -24.88 -37.95 -17.16
C SER A 78 -24.41 -39.09 -18.05
N VAL A 79 -23.64 -38.77 -19.11
CA VAL A 79 -23.16 -39.70 -20.13
C VAL A 79 -21.75 -39.34 -20.58
N GLU A 80 -20.93 -40.35 -20.86
CA GLU A 80 -19.70 -40.13 -21.62
C GLU A 80 -19.98 -40.19 -23.13
N GLY A 81 -19.66 -39.10 -23.82
CA GLY A 81 -19.81 -38.95 -25.25
C GLY A 81 -18.47 -39.13 -25.98
N THR A 82 -18.53 -39.66 -27.18
CA THR A 82 -17.39 -39.77 -28.08
C THR A 82 -17.57 -38.80 -29.25
N ILE A 83 -16.64 -37.86 -29.37
CA ILE A 83 -16.54 -36.90 -30.46
C ILE A 83 -15.61 -37.48 -31.52
N LYS A 84 -16.09 -37.66 -32.73
CA LYS A 84 -15.29 -38.08 -33.89
C LYS A 84 -15.10 -36.90 -34.83
N VAL A 85 -13.86 -36.65 -35.21
CA VAL A 85 -13.43 -35.61 -36.14
C VAL A 85 -12.78 -36.25 -37.35
N ASP A 86 -13.28 -35.95 -38.56
CA ASP A 86 -12.69 -36.46 -39.79
C ASP A 86 -11.33 -35.81 -40.11
N SER A 87 -10.49 -36.47 -40.89
CA SER A 87 -9.21 -35.91 -41.35
C SER A 87 -9.39 -34.75 -42.32
N THR A 88 -8.37 -33.89 -42.40
CA THR A 88 -8.28 -32.76 -43.36
C THR A 88 -6.93 -32.79 -44.07
N LEU A 89 -6.91 -32.29 -45.32
CA LEU A 89 -5.69 -32.01 -46.08
C LEU A 89 -5.35 -30.51 -46.13
N SER A 90 -6.13 -29.68 -45.43
CA SER A 90 -5.91 -28.23 -45.40
C SER A 90 -4.58 -27.87 -44.68
N ASN A 91 -3.96 -26.79 -45.07
CA ASN A 91 -2.91 -26.15 -44.31
C ASN A 91 -3.45 -25.26 -43.17
N THR A 92 -4.71 -24.82 -43.28
CA THR A 92 -5.35 -23.95 -42.30
C THR A 92 -6.24 -24.75 -41.35
N LEU A 93 -6.49 -24.18 -40.19
CA LEU A 93 -7.42 -24.75 -39.21
C LEU A 93 -8.87 -24.50 -39.62
N ARG A 94 -9.78 -25.33 -39.04
CA ARG A 94 -11.21 -25.08 -39.02
C ARG A 94 -11.74 -25.23 -37.60
N SER A 95 -12.72 -24.41 -37.23
CA SER A 95 -13.30 -24.43 -35.88
C SER A 95 -14.82 -24.39 -35.97
N THR A 96 -15.47 -25.05 -35.01
CA THR A 96 -16.93 -25.01 -34.88
C THR A 96 -17.35 -25.15 -33.42
N GLU A 97 -18.60 -24.80 -33.12
CA GLU A 97 -19.20 -25.01 -31.82
C GLU A 97 -20.19 -26.17 -31.85
N LEU A 98 -19.99 -27.11 -30.94
CA LEU A 98 -20.96 -28.14 -30.63
C LEU A 98 -21.83 -27.62 -29.45
N SER A 99 -23.12 -27.43 -29.75
CA SER A 99 -24.07 -26.87 -28.78
C SER A 99 -24.84 -27.97 -28.07
N PHE A 100 -24.87 -27.94 -26.75
CA PHE A 100 -25.64 -28.83 -25.90
C PHE A 100 -26.80 -28.07 -25.26
N GLN A 101 -28.00 -28.61 -25.33
CA GLN A 101 -29.21 -28.03 -24.76
C GLN A 101 -29.86 -29.02 -23.80
N GLY A 102 -30.11 -28.60 -22.58
CA GLY A 102 -30.86 -29.37 -21.58
C GLY A 102 -32.34 -29.05 -21.60
N ALA A 103 -33.17 -30.00 -21.15
CA ALA A 103 -34.63 -29.88 -21.11
C ALA A 103 -35.09 -28.66 -20.23
N ASN A 104 -34.27 -28.22 -19.30
CA ASN A 104 -34.53 -27.05 -18.46
C ASN A 104 -34.17 -25.69 -19.12
N GLY A 105 -33.84 -25.68 -20.40
CA GLY A 105 -33.44 -24.48 -21.16
C GLY A 105 -31.98 -24.07 -20.99
N GLN A 106 -31.18 -24.80 -20.22
CA GLN A 106 -29.74 -24.53 -20.11
C GLN A 106 -29.02 -24.91 -21.40
N SER A 107 -28.04 -24.11 -21.79
CA SER A 107 -27.19 -24.35 -22.95
C SER A 107 -25.70 -24.34 -22.53
N ARG A 108 -24.93 -25.23 -23.13
CA ARG A 108 -23.46 -25.26 -23.06
C ARG A 108 -22.89 -25.42 -24.44
N LYS A 109 -21.70 -24.87 -24.63
CA LYS A 109 -20.99 -24.93 -25.92
C LYS A 109 -19.61 -25.53 -25.70
N LEU A 110 -19.20 -26.38 -26.64
CA LEU A 110 -17.87 -26.94 -26.74
C LEU A 110 -17.28 -26.51 -28.09
N THR A 111 -16.16 -25.83 -28.05
CA THR A 111 -15.42 -25.45 -29.26
C THR A 111 -14.55 -26.61 -29.71
N ILE A 112 -14.66 -27.00 -30.97
CA ILE A 112 -13.80 -28.00 -31.60
C ILE A 112 -12.95 -27.31 -32.65
N THR A 113 -11.63 -27.32 -32.47
CA THR A 113 -10.64 -26.74 -33.38
C THR A 113 -9.79 -27.85 -33.99
N GLN A 114 -9.96 -28.07 -35.31
CA GLN A 114 -9.08 -28.97 -36.05
C GLN A 114 -8.00 -28.18 -36.78
N PHE A 115 -6.75 -28.40 -36.39
CA PHE A 115 -5.59 -27.81 -37.05
C PHE A 115 -5.30 -28.51 -38.38
N GLY A 116 -4.85 -27.71 -39.36
CA GLY A 116 -4.28 -28.22 -40.60
C GLY A 116 -2.79 -28.56 -40.46
N TYR A 117 -2.09 -28.70 -41.58
CA TYR A 117 -0.65 -29.00 -41.62
C TYR A 117 0.22 -27.77 -41.39
N GLY A 118 -0.30 -26.55 -41.62
CA GLY A 118 0.40 -25.30 -41.27
C GLY A 118 0.51 -25.12 -39.75
N LYS A 119 1.56 -24.45 -39.30
CA LYS A 119 1.75 -24.10 -37.92
C LYS A 119 0.90 -22.90 -37.53
N GLN A 120 -0.03 -23.09 -36.63
CA GLN A 120 -1.01 -22.07 -36.28
C GLN A 120 -1.23 -21.98 -34.76
N ILE A 121 -1.55 -20.76 -34.33
CA ILE A 121 -2.07 -20.45 -33.00
C ILE A 121 -3.51 -19.98 -33.19
N PHE A 122 -4.44 -20.56 -32.47
CA PHE A 122 -5.85 -20.21 -32.54
C PHE A 122 -6.29 -19.53 -31.25
N LEU A 123 -6.89 -18.35 -31.41
CA LEU A 123 -7.62 -17.63 -30.37
C LEU A 123 -9.09 -17.62 -30.75
N LYS A 124 -9.94 -18.19 -29.89
CA LYS A 124 -11.39 -18.10 -30.11
C LYS A 124 -11.83 -16.63 -30.05
N ASP A 125 -11.41 -15.93 -29.03
CA ASP A 125 -11.68 -14.51 -28.83
C ASP A 125 -10.35 -13.74 -28.89
N SER A 126 -10.11 -13.08 -30.02
CA SER A 126 -8.88 -12.28 -30.20
C SER A 126 -8.95 -10.91 -29.52
N VAL A 127 -10.15 -10.50 -29.06
CA VAL A 127 -10.38 -9.26 -28.32
C VAL A 127 -11.16 -9.56 -27.05
N VAL A 128 -10.63 -9.10 -25.92
CA VAL A 128 -11.26 -9.23 -24.59
C VAL A 128 -11.49 -7.82 -24.07
N GLU A 129 -12.72 -7.52 -23.67
CA GLU A 129 -13.07 -6.26 -23.01
C GLU A 129 -13.29 -6.50 -21.52
N ILE A 130 -12.65 -5.66 -20.69
CA ILE A 130 -12.74 -5.73 -19.24
C ILE A 130 -13.15 -4.38 -18.66
N GLU A 131 -13.70 -4.39 -17.46
CA GLU A 131 -14.12 -3.19 -16.75
C GLU A 131 -12.91 -2.34 -16.30
N ASN A 132 -13.13 -1.06 -15.99
CA ASN A 132 -12.08 -0.21 -15.44
C ASN A 132 -11.73 -0.59 -13.98
N SER A 133 -12.71 -1.07 -13.21
CA SER A 133 -12.55 -1.47 -11.81
C SER A 133 -13.55 -2.56 -11.45
N ASP A 134 -13.18 -3.42 -10.51
CA ASP A 134 -14.02 -4.43 -9.90
C ASP A 134 -13.41 -4.81 -8.54
N SER A 135 -14.08 -5.68 -7.78
CA SER A 135 -13.49 -6.33 -6.61
C SER A 135 -12.24 -7.10 -6.99
N TYR A 136 -11.34 -7.30 -6.03
CA TYR A 136 -10.07 -7.98 -6.31
C TYR A 136 -10.27 -9.37 -6.94
N ASP A 137 -11.25 -10.14 -6.46
CA ASP A 137 -11.49 -11.50 -6.94
C ASP A 137 -12.02 -11.53 -8.38
N ASN A 138 -12.80 -10.52 -8.77
CA ASN A 138 -13.37 -10.41 -10.11
C ASN A 138 -12.39 -9.83 -11.16
N ARG A 139 -11.25 -9.27 -10.73
CA ARG A 139 -10.26 -8.70 -11.64
C ARG A 139 -9.38 -9.75 -12.31
N ALA A 140 -10.02 -10.77 -12.87
CA ALA A 140 -9.37 -11.84 -13.60
C ALA A 140 -10.18 -12.22 -14.84
N PHE A 141 -9.50 -12.75 -15.85
CA PHE A 141 -10.13 -13.39 -16.99
C PHE A 141 -9.26 -14.53 -17.52
N GLU A 142 -9.87 -15.38 -18.31
CA GLU A 142 -9.23 -16.52 -18.93
C GLU A 142 -9.30 -16.41 -20.44
N SER A 143 -8.26 -16.84 -21.13
CA SER A 143 -8.22 -16.97 -22.57
C SER A 143 -7.78 -18.38 -22.97
N LEU A 144 -8.64 -19.12 -23.65
CA LEU A 144 -8.30 -20.43 -24.19
C LEU A 144 -7.52 -20.25 -25.49
N ILE A 145 -6.32 -20.77 -25.52
CA ILE A 145 -5.40 -20.69 -26.67
C ILE A 145 -5.06 -22.09 -27.10
N SER A 146 -5.31 -22.41 -28.35
CA SER A 146 -4.95 -23.68 -28.95
C SER A 146 -3.83 -23.49 -29.96
N ALA A 147 -2.88 -24.41 -30.00
CA ALA A 147 -1.77 -24.34 -30.95
C ALA A 147 -1.27 -25.74 -31.34
N ASN A 148 -0.81 -25.86 -32.58
CA ASN A 148 -0.05 -27.02 -33.07
C ASN A 148 1.46 -26.71 -33.20
N VAL A 149 1.89 -25.62 -32.59
CA VAL A 149 3.28 -25.17 -32.50
C VAL A 149 3.60 -24.76 -31.06
N GLU A 150 4.82 -24.94 -30.63
CA GLU A 150 5.26 -24.41 -29.35
C GLU A 150 5.35 -22.88 -29.42
N CYS A 151 4.65 -22.19 -28.51
CA CYS A 151 4.57 -20.73 -28.53
C CYS A 151 4.68 -20.13 -27.13
N LYS A 152 4.98 -18.84 -27.09
CA LYS A 152 5.10 -18.02 -25.88
C LYS A 152 4.59 -16.61 -26.13
N ILE A 153 4.43 -15.85 -25.06
CA ILE A 153 4.27 -14.40 -25.19
C ILE A 153 5.61 -13.81 -25.64
N GLY A 154 5.62 -13.12 -26.75
CA GLY A 154 6.80 -12.40 -27.28
C GLY A 154 6.92 -11.03 -26.65
N LYS A 155 6.12 -10.07 -27.14
CA LYS A 155 6.04 -8.71 -26.60
C LYS A 155 4.61 -8.39 -26.18
N ILE A 156 4.45 -7.36 -25.37
CA ILE A 156 3.18 -6.75 -25.05
C ILE A 156 3.28 -5.27 -25.38
N GLU A 157 2.42 -4.81 -26.25
CA GLU A 157 2.33 -3.39 -26.60
C GLU A 157 1.19 -2.76 -25.82
N TYR A 158 1.51 -1.70 -25.09
CA TYR A 158 0.54 -0.97 -24.28
C TYR A 158 0.27 0.41 -24.89
N SER A 159 -0.98 0.82 -24.91
CA SER A 159 -1.39 2.13 -25.38
C SER A 159 -2.63 2.65 -24.67
N PHE A 160 -2.87 3.96 -24.80
CA PHE A 160 -4.15 4.59 -24.47
C PHE A 160 -4.94 4.82 -25.75
N GLU A 161 -6.25 4.61 -25.69
CA GLU A 161 -7.21 5.03 -26.70
C GLU A 161 -8.15 6.09 -26.10
N GLY A 162 -8.45 7.14 -26.87
CA GLY A 162 -9.31 8.26 -26.47
C GLY A 162 -8.59 9.61 -26.56
N ASP A 163 -9.29 10.67 -26.17
CA ASP A 163 -8.88 12.06 -26.39
C ASP A 163 -8.02 12.61 -25.24
N LEU A 164 -6.96 11.89 -24.86
CA LEU A 164 -5.98 12.44 -23.94
C LEU A 164 -5.07 13.42 -24.66
N THR A 165 -4.84 14.58 -24.05
CA THR A 165 -3.80 15.51 -24.45
C THR A 165 -2.42 14.91 -24.20
N ASP A 166 -1.39 15.43 -24.86
CA ASP A 166 -0.01 14.93 -24.65
C ASP A 166 0.48 15.15 -23.20
N ALA A 167 -0.01 16.21 -22.54
CA ALA A 167 0.27 16.44 -21.12
C ALA A 167 -0.39 15.36 -20.24
N GLU A 168 -1.65 15.01 -20.49
CA GLU A 168 -2.35 13.95 -19.75
C GLU A 168 -1.73 12.57 -20.01
N LYS A 169 -1.25 12.30 -21.23
CA LYS A 169 -0.50 11.06 -21.51
C LYS A 169 0.79 11.00 -20.71
N ALA A 170 1.56 12.08 -20.73
CA ALA A 170 2.82 12.16 -19.96
C ALA A 170 2.59 12.00 -18.44
N GLU A 171 1.54 12.62 -17.93
CA GLU A 171 1.16 12.53 -16.51
C GLU A 171 0.73 11.12 -16.10
N ASN A 172 0.11 10.36 -17.00
CA ASN A 172 -0.36 9.00 -16.75
C ASN A 172 0.55 7.91 -17.34
N GLU A 173 1.78 8.25 -17.74
CA GLU A 173 2.70 7.31 -18.39
C GLU A 173 2.98 6.07 -17.52
N SER A 174 3.06 6.22 -16.20
CA SER A 174 3.25 5.10 -15.26
C SER A 174 2.07 4.11 -15.24
N GLU A 175 0.88 4.56 -15.64
CA GLU A 175 -0.34 3.75 -15.67
C GLU A 175 -0.55 3.05 -17.02
N ARG A 176 0.25 3.41 -18.03
CA ARG A 176 0.13 2.86 -19.38
C ARG A 176 0.50 1.39 -19.45
N GLU A 177 1.57 1.00 -18.75
CA GLU A 177 2.19 -0.32 -18.86
C GLU A 177 2.07 -1.15 -17.59
N GLY A 178 2.16 -2.48 -17.75
CA GLY A 178 2.26 -3.41 -16.62
C GLY A 178 0.99 -3.61 -15.81
N TRP A 179 -0.17 -3.21 -16.32
CA TRP A 179 -1.45 -3.42 -15.66
C TRP A 179 -2.06 -4.81 -15.93
N LEU A 180 -1.58 -5.51 -16.94
CA LEU A 180 -1.93 -6.89 -17.20
C LEU A 180 -0.92 -7.79 -16.48
N LEU A 181 -1.41 -8.69 -15.63
CA LEU A 181 -0.63 -9.48 -14.69
C LEU A 181 -0.81 -10.97 -14.96
N ASN A 182 0.17 -11.76 -14.55
CA ASN A 182 0.01 -13.21 -14.46
C ASN A 182 -0.89 -13.55 -13.27
N SER A 183 -1.92 -14.34 -13.48
CA SER A 183 -2.86 -14.72 -12.43
C SER A 183 -2.21 -15.56 -11.31
N LYS A 184 -1.12 -16.26 -11.60
CA LYS A 184 -0.49 -17.16 -10.64
C LYS A 184 0.37 -16.44 -9.60
N ASP A 185 1.14 -15.44 -10.05
CA ASP A 185 2.18 -14.80 -9.25
C ASP A 185 1.87 -13.33 -9.00
N GLU A 186 0.82 -12.78 -9.62
CA GLU A 186 0.48 -11.35 -9.67
C GLU A 186 1.61 -10.46 -10.19
N ASP A 187 2.63 -11.08 -10.76
CA ASP A 187 3.73 -10.39 -11.39
C ASP A 187 3.31 -9.78 -12.73
N LYS A 188 4.01 -8.74 -13.14
CA LYS A 188 3.82 -8.18 -14.49
C LYS A 188 3.99 -9.27 -15.53
N LEU A 189 3.05 -9.33 -16.46
CA LEU A 189 3.10 -10.29 -17.55
C LEU A 189 4.36 -10.07 -18.40
N THR A 190 5.15 -11.11 -18.54
CA THR A 190 6.39 -11.09 -19.34
C THR A 190 6.39 -12.24 -20.34
N GLY A 191 7.20 -12.13 -21.39
CA GLY A 191 7.32 -13.17 -22.44
C GLY A 191 7.75 -14.55 -21.95
N THR A 192 8.16 -14.70 -20.69
CA THR A 192 8.63 -15.97 -20.13
C THR A 192 7.60 -16.68 -19.25
N ASN A 193 6.51 -16.02 -18.86
CA ASN A 193 5.61 -16.53 -17.83
C ASN A 193 4.51 -17.42 -18.37
N LEU A 194 4.13 -17.28 -19.64
CA LEU A 194 3.06 -18.05 -20.26
C LEU A 194 3.47 -18.54 -21.65
N GLY A 195 3.20 -19.81 -21.90
CA GLY A 195 3.48 -20.42 -23.18
C GLY A 195 2.83 -21.78 -23.33
N ILE A 196 2.85 -22.30 -24.54
CA ILE A 196 2.40 -23.66 -24.87
C ILE A 196 3.61 -24.47 -25.26
N VAL A 197 3.85 -25.56 -24.52
CA VAL A 197 4.81 -26.62 -24.86
C VAL A 197 4.02 -27.84 -25.29
N LEU A 198 4.39 -28.46 -26.39
CA LEU A 198 3.74 -29.63 -26.92
C LEU A 198 4.30 -30.91 -26.28
N ASP A 199 3.42 -31.72 -25.69
CA ASP A 199 3.81 -33.00 -25.06
C ASP A 199 4.32 -34.01 -26.10
N ARG A 200 3.82 -33.94 -27.34
CA ARG A 200 4.23 -34.76 -28.47
C ARG A 200 4.36 -33.92 -29.73
N LYS A 201 5.34 -34.23 -30.55
CA LYS A 201 5.59 -33.56 -31.80
C LYS A 201 4.30 -33.52 -32.65
N TYR A 202 3.86 -32.32 -33.04
CA TYR A 202 2.69 -32.05 -33.89
C TYR A 202 1.30 -32.36 -33.31
N ARG A 203 1.16 -32.71 -32.03
CA ARG A 203 -0.16 -32.83 -31.42
C ARG A 203 -0.63 -31.45 -30.93
N PRO A 204 -1.75 -30.94 -31.44
CA PRO A 204 -2.29 -29.66 -30.95
C PRO A 204 -2.61 -29.74 -29.45
N ARG A 205 -2.44 -28.61 -28.77
CA ARG A 205 -2.74 -28.48 -27.36
C ARG A 205 -3.51 -27.20 -27.10
N THR A 206 -4.52 -27.28 -26.24
CA THR A 206 -5.23 -26.13 -25.67
C THR A 206 -4.71 -25.85 -24.29
N VAL A 207 -4.41 -24.60 -23.99
CA VAL A 207 -4.01 -24.12 -22.67
C VAL A 207 -4.89 -22.95 -22.30
N ASN A 208 -5.32 -22.93 -21.05
CA ASN A 208 -6.06 -21.81 -20.50
C ASN A 208 -5.06 -20.80 -19.91
N PHE A 209 -4.93 -19.65 -20.55
CA PHE A 209 -4.13 -18.54 -20.05
C PHE A 209 -4.95 -17.71 -19.09
N LYS A 210 -4.51 -17.64 -17.84
CA LYS A 210 -5.19 -16.92 -16.77
C LYS A 210 -4.50 -15.58 -16.54
N PHE A 211 -5.25 -14.52 -16.66
CA PHE A 211 -4.78 -13.15 -16.48
C PHE A 211 -5.48 -12.50 -15.31
N ARG A 212 -4.76 -11.61 -14.62
CA ARG A 212 -5.32 -10.61 -13.72
C ARG A 212 -5.03 -9.21 -14.26
N TRP A 213 -5.74 -8.23 -13.74
CA TRP A 213 -5.56 -6.85 -14.19
C TRP A 213 -5.67 -5.85 -13.03
N ALA A 214 -4.84 -4.80 -13.10
CA ALA A 214 -4.91 -3.66 -12.20
C ALA A 214 -6.02 -2.69 -12.65
N MET A 215 -6.69 -2.04 -11.69
CA MET A 215 -7.73 -1.07 -12.01
C MET A 215 -7.21 0.02 -12.96
N ASN A 216 -8.04 0.43 -13.91
CA ASN A 216 -7.77 1.60 -14.72
C ASN A 216 -8.25 2.85 -13.98
N VAL A 217 -7.33 3.72 -13.67
CA VAL A 217 -7.58 5.00 -12.98
C VAL A 217 -7.48 6.19 -13.93
N VAL A 218 -7.15 5.94 -15.21
CA VAL A 218 -7.02 6.97 -16.24
C VAL A 218 -8.33 7.12 -16.98
N PRO A 219 -8.78 8.35 -17.29
CA PRO A 219 -10.01 8.59 -18.05
C PRO A 219 -9.84 8.31 -19.56
N ALA A 220 -9.15 7.22 -19.89
CA ALA A 220 -8.96 6.71 -21.24
C ALA A 220 -8.95 5.19 -21.23
N VAL A 221 -9.33 4.57 -22.34
CA VAL A 221 -9.26 3.13 -22.52
C VAL A 221 -7.79 2.70 -22.56
N ARG A 222 -7.42 1.72 -21.75
CA ARG A 222 -6.10 1.07 -21.83
C ARG A 222 -6.18 -0.13 -22.75
N VAL A 223 -5.19 -0.29 -23.61
CA VAL A 223 -5.11 -1.42 -24.55
C VAL A 223 -3.78 -2.13 -24.37
N ALA A 224 -3.84 -3.45 -24.22
CA ALA A 224 -2.68 -4.32 -24.26
C ALA A 224 -2.80 -5.29 -25.44
N LYS A 225 -1.83 -5.27 -26.35
CA LYS A 225 -1.69 -6.24 -27.44
C LYS A 225 -0.65 -7.26 -27.05
N VAL A 226 -1.09 -8.46 -26.74
CA VAL A 226 -0.25 -9.59 -26.32
C VAL A 226 0.10 -10.39 -27.57
N HIS A 227 1.35 -10.35 -27.99
CA HIS A 227 1.85 -11.06 -29.17
C HIS A 227 2.26 -12.47 -28.80
N LEU A 228 1.57 -13.46 -29.36
CA LEU A 228 1.92 -14.88 -29.26
C LEU A 228 2.83 -15.25 -30.42
N VAL A 229 4.03 -15.70 -30.11
CA VAL A 229 5.06 -16.01 -31.10
C VAL A 229 5.58 -17.45 -30.93
N PRO A 230 6.08 -18.10 -31.99
CA PRO A 230 6.73 -19.39 -31.85
C PRO A 230 7.93 -19.31 -30.90
N ILE A 231 8.20 -20.41 -30.17
CA ILE A 231 9.41 -20.51 -29.34
C ILE A 231 10.65 -20.64 -30.22
N LYS A 232 10.54 -21.39 -31.33
CA LYS A 232 11.64 -21.60 -32.29
C LYS A 232 11.50 -20.63 -33.45
N ALA A 233 12.58 -19.93 -33.75
CA ALA A 233 12.60 -18.92 -34.82
C ALA A 233 12.36 -19.51 -36.23
N GLU A 234 12.67 -20.80 -36.41
CA GLU A 234 12.44 -21.51 -37.67
C GLU A 234 10.96 -21.93 -37.87
N ASP A 235 10.13 -21.79 -36.85
CA ASP A 235 8.73 -22.15 -36.93
C ASP A 235 7.92 -21.00 -37.52
N GLN A 236 7.65 -21.06 -38.84
CA GLN A 236 6.82 -20.06 -39.52
C GLN A 236 5.34 -20.32 -39.27
N LEU A 237 4.64 -19.36 -38.70
CA LEU A 237 3.20 -19.38 -38.55
C LEU A 237 2.50 -19.08 -39.89
N VAL A 238 1.28 -19.59 -40.01
CA VAL A 238 0.37 -19.18 -41.08
C VAL A 238 -0.93 -18.61 -40.47
N ASP A 239 -1.50 -17.60 -41.14
CA ASP A 239 -2.78 -17.00 -40.77
C ASP A 239 -3.98 -17.90 -41.17
N ALA A 240 -5.19 -17.40 -41.01
CA ALA A 240 -6.42 -18.11 -41.40
C ALA A 240 -6.50 -18.42 -42.89
N ASP A 241 -5.86 -17.63 -43.72
CA ASP A 241 -5.85 -17.76 -45.20
C ASP A 241 -4.65 -18.61 -45.67
N GLY A 242 -3.75 -19.01 -44.77
CA GLY A 242 -2.57 -19.81 -45.07
C GLY A 242 -1.33 -18.98 -45.46
N ASN A 243 -1.37 -17.65 -45.32
CA ASN A 243 -0.22 -16.79 -45.55
C ASN A 243 0.73 -16.78 -44.33
N PRO A 244 2.05 -16.62 -44.55
CA PRO A 244 2.99 -16.47 -43.47
C PRO A 244 2.67 -15.27 -42.57
N THR A 245 2.73 -15.49 -41.26
CA THR A 245 2.62 -14.43 -40.24
C THR A 245 3.66 -14.65 -39.16
N ASP A 246 4.06 -13.58 -38.44
CA ASP A 246 5.08 -13.64 -37.40
C ASP A 246 4.48 -13.91 -36.01
N ASP A 247 3.23 -13.52 -35.82
CA ASP A 247 2.54 -13.62 -34.53
C ASP A 247 1.02 -13.74 -34.66
N VAL A 248 0.39 -14.01 -33.51
CA VAL A 248 -1.06 -13.91 -33.30
C VAL A 248 -1.30 -13.01 -32.10
N ILE A 249 -2.21 -12.06 -32.21
CA ILE A 249 -2.40 -11.01 -31.22
C ILE A 249 -3.69 -11.22 -30.44
N LEU A 250 -3.56 -11.30 -29.12
CA LEU A 250 -4.66 -11.15 -28.17
C LEU A 250 -4.72 -9.68 -27.73
N THR A 251 -5.83 -9.00 -28.05
CA THR A 251 -6.06 -7.61 -27.66
C THR A 251 -6.93 -7.55 -26.42
N VAL A 252 -6.43 -6.97 -25.35
CA VAL A 252 -7.18 -6.73 -24.12
C VAL A 252 -7.48 -5.24 -24.02
N ARG A 253 -8.76 -4.87 -23.95
CA ARG A 253 -9.23 -3.49 -23.85
C ARG A 253 -9.87 -3.28 -22.49
N GLN A 254 -9.34 -2.35 -21.72
CA GLN A 254 -9.89 -2.00 -20.42
C GLN A 254 -10.59 -0.65 -20.50
N LYS A 255 -11.84 -0.61 -20.04
CA LYS A 255 -12.65 0.61 -20.04
C LYS A 255 -11.96 1.77 -19.33
N ALA A 256 -12.26 2.98 -19.77
CA ALA A 256 -11.79 4.21 -19.15
C ALA A 256 -12.36 4.39 -17.74
N ALA A 257 -11.56 4.93 -16.83
CA ALA A 257 -12.06 5.40 -15.55
C ALA A 257 -12.92 6.66 -15.72
N PRO A 258 -13.91 6.90 -14.84
CA PRO A 258 -14.59 8.17 -14.81
C PRO A 258 -13.65 9.32 -14.45
N LYS A 259 -13.91 10.53 -14.92
CA LYS A 259 -13.15 11.72 -14.50
C LYS A 259 -13.39 11.98 -13.01
N ILE A 260 -12.30 12.40 -12.31
CA ILE A 260 -12.40 12.79 -10.91
C ILE A 260 -13.10 14.14 -10.83
N GLU A 261 -14.25 14.17 -10.19
CA GLU A 261 -15.00 15.38 -9.90
C GLU A 261 -14.82 15.77 -8.42
N ASP A 262 -15.04 17.06 -8.11
CA ASP A 262 -15.00 17.54 -6.72
C ASP A 262 -16.29 17.20 -5.96
N ASN A 263 -16.52 15.92 -5.76
CA ASN A 263 -17.67 15.39 -5.06
C ASN A 263 -17.32 14.07 -4.33
N ARG A 264 -18.30 13.43 -3.70
CA ARG A 264 -18.12 12.16 -2.98
C ARG A 264 -17.58 11.03 -3.88
N ALA A 265 -18.04 10.95 -5.12
CA ALA A 265 -17.58 9.93 -6.06
C ALA A 265 -16.11 10.15 -6.45
N GLY A 266 -15.70 11.43 -6.62
CA GLY A 266 -14.32 11.78 -6.85
C GLY A 266 -13.41 11.49 -5.66
N ASP A 267 -13.89 11.68 -4.41
CA ASP A 267 -13.14 11.25 -3.22
C ASP A 267 -12.94 9.73 -3.21
N SER A 268 -14.00 8.96 -3.51
CA SER A 268 -13.92 7.49 -3.60
C SER A 268 -12.86 7.05 -4.60
N LEU A 269 -12.91 7.60 -5.81
CA LEU A 269 -11.94 7.29 -6.86
C LEU A 269 -10.52 7.70 -6.44
N SER A 270 -10.36 8.88 -5.83
CA SER A 270 -9.06 9.35 -5.35
C SER A 270 -8.45 8.42 -4.28
N VAL A 271 -9.25 7.94 -3.32
CA VAL A 271 -8.79 6.97 -2.31
C VAL A 271 -8.31 5.67 -2.96
N ILE A 272 -9.07 5.15 -3.94
CA ILE A 272 -8.70 3.95 -4.69
C ILE A 272 -7.38 4.17 -5.46
N MET A 273 -7.25 5.30 -6.14
CA MET A 273 -6.04 5.64 -6.89
C MET A 273 -4.81 5.77 -6.00
N ILE A 274 -4.94 6.49 -4.88
CA ILE A 274 -3.86 6.62 -3.89
C ILE A 274 -3.44 5.24 -3.41
N ASN A 275 -4.39 4.38 -3.05
CA ASN A 275 -4.10 3.03 -2.59
C ASN A 275 -3.35 2.19 -3.62
N GLN A 276 -3.79 2.23 -4.88
CA GLN A 276 -3.14 1.51 -5.97
C GLN A 276 -1.72 2.01 -6.22
N LYS A 277 -1.52 3.33 -6.29
CA LYS A 277 -0.20 3.94 -6.54
C LYS A 277 0.75 3.75 -5.36
N LEU A 278 0.24 3.74 -4.14
CA LEU A 278 1.03 3.38 -2.96
C LEU A 278 1.40 1.89 -2.92
N GLY A 279 0.72 1.02 -3.67
CA GLY A 279 0.85 -0.43 -3.54
C GLY A 279 0.50 -0.92 -2.13
N SER A 280 -0.46 -0.27 -1.47
CA SER A 280 -0.92 -0.63 -0.12
C SER A 280 -1.71 -1.93 -0.16
N ILE A 281 -1.65 -2.70 0.92
CA ILE A 281 -2.40 -3.95 1.07
C ILE A 281 -3.89 -3.75 1.36
N ALA A 282 -4.34 -2.51 1.55
CA ALA A 282 -5.74 -2.22 1.77
C ALA A 282 -6.57 -2.52 0.51
N THR A 283 -7.68 -3.20 0.69
CA THR A 283 -8.64 -3.48 -0.38
C THR A 283 -9.81 -2.52 -0.26
N PHE A 284 -9.87 -1.53 -1.15
CA PHE A 284 -11.04 -0.66 -1.28
C PHE A 284 -11.85 -1.16 -2.46
N ASP A 285 -13.01 -1.75 -2.17
CA ASP A 285 -13.90 -2.27 -3.19
C ASP A 285 -14.77 -1.15 -3.75
N SER A 286 -14.61 -0.86 -5.04
CA SER A 286 -15.38 0.19 -5.71
C SER A 286 -16.90 -0.09 -5.80
N SER A 287 -17.30 -1.35 -5.64
CA SER A 287 -18.71 -1.76 -5.57
C SER A 287 -19.33 -1.56 -4.19
N ASP A 288 -18.51 -1.37 -3.14
CA ASP A 288 -18.97 -1.18 -1.77
C ASP A 288 -19.05 0.31 -1.40
N ASN A 289 -19.88 0.61 -0.40
CA ASN A 289 -20.00 1.96 0.12
C ASN A 289 -18.73 2.35 0.90
N MET A 290 -18.16 3.53 0.63
CA MET A 290 -17.00 4.06 1.36
C MET A 290 -17.12 4.01 2.89
N ARG A 291 -18.35 4.01 3.43
CA ARG A 291 -18.61 3.87 4.88
C ARG A 291 -18.11 2.54 5.44
N ASN A 292 -18.04 1.51 4.59
CA ASN A 292 -17.61 0.17 4.96
C ASN A 292 -16.10 -0.02 4.80
N TRP A 293 -15.42 0.94 4.17
CA TRP A 293 -13.98 0.84 3.92
C TRP A 293 -13.17 0.98 5.21
N SER A 294 -12.37 -0.02 5.51
CA SER A 294 -11.50 0.01 6.67
C SER A 294 -10.50 1.17 6.57
N GLY A 295 -10.40 1.97 7.63
CA GLY A 295 -9.49 3.12 7.68
C GLY A 295 -10.01 4.38 6.99
N VAL A 296 -11.25 4.40 6.49
CA VAL A 296 -11.91 5.59 5.95
C VAL A 296 -13.05 6.02 6.86
N THR A 297 -13.15 7.32 7.14
CA THR A 297 -14.31 7.94 7.79
C THR A 297 -14.82 9.09 6.95
N LEU A 298 -16.11 9.33 7.01
CA LEU A 298 -16.79 10.36 6.24
C LEU A 298 -17.35 11.45 7.17
N TRP A 299 -17.53 12.63 6.63
CA TRP A 299 -18.23 13.71 7.31
C TRP A 299 -19.73 13.41 7.42
N GLU A 300 -20.27 13.63 8.61
CA GLU A 300 -21.67 13.40 8.95
C GLU A 300 -22.44 14.71 9.11
N ALA A 301 -23.77 14.66 8.98
CA ALA A 301 -24.63 15.84 9.07
C ALA A 301 -24.55 16.57 10.43
N THR A 302 -24.14 15.87 11.48
CA THR A 302 -23.97 16.43 12.83
C THR A 302 -22.66 17.19 13.02
N ASP A 303 -21.70 17.01 12.12
CA ASP A 303 -20.37 17.63 12.24
C ASP A 303 -20.43 19.15 12.01
N ASP A 304 -19.65 19.89 12.77
CA ASP A 304 -19.63 21.35 12.69
C ASP A 304 -19.09 21.88 11.35
N LEU A 305 -18.21 21.11 10.70
CA LEU A 305 -17.74 21.45 9.37
C LEU A 305 -18.89 21.39 8.36
N VAL A 306 -19.71 20.34 8.41
CA VAL A 306 -20.85 20.15 7.48
C VAL A 306 -21.92 21.23 7.68
N LYS A 307 -22.14 21.69 8.92
CA LYS A 307 -23.05 22.82 9.18
C LYS A 307 -22.60 24.12 8.49
N LYS A 308 -21.27 24.32 8.34
CA LYS A 308 -20.66 25.49 7.70
C LYS A 308 -20.45 25.29 6.20
N HIS A 309 -20.19 24.06 5.80
CA HIS A 309 -19.84 23.59 4.47
C HIS A 309 -20.69 22.37 4.13
N PRO A 310 -21.98 22.54 3.73
CA PRO A 310 -22.87 21.43 3.43
C PRO A 310 -22.35 20.48 2.35
N GLU A 311 -21.49 20.98 1.45
CA GLU A 311 -20.81 20.21 0.41
C GLU A 311 -19.80 19.17 0.95
N ALA A 312 -19.42 19.30 2.23
CA ALA A 312 -18.56 18.32 2.90
C ALA A 312 -19.31 17.04 3.31
N LEU A 313 -20.64 17.04 3.31
CA LEU A 313 -21.43 15.87 3.73
C LEU A 313 -21.09 14.64 2.89
N GLY A 314 -20.68 13.55 3.57
CA GLY A 314 -20.32 12.28 2.93
C GLY A 314 -18.97 12.29 2.21
N ARG A 315 -18.22 13.41 2.22
CA ARG A 315 -16.83 13.49 1.74
C ARG A 315 -15.88 12.81 2.73
N VAL A 316 -14.70 12.43 2.28
CA VAL A 316 -13.71 11.79 3.14
C VAL A 316 -13.20 12.76 4.21
N ARG A 317 -13.39 12.36 5.49
CA ARG A 317 -12.90 13.06 6.68
C ARG A 317 -11.53 12.56 7.08
N SER A 318 -11.35 11.25 7.14
CA SER A 318 -10.06 10.64 7.43
C SER A 318 -9.79 9.46 6.53
N VAL A 319 -8.51 9.22 6.22
CA VAL A 319 -8.07 8.03 5.50
C VAL A 319 -6.73 7.55 6.04
N LYS A 320 -6.59 6.23 6.13
CA LYS A 320 -5.37 5.56 6.56
C LYS A 320 -4.95 4.51 5.53
N PHE A 321 -3.71 4.63 5.06
CA PHE A 321 -3.05 3.64 4.23
C PHE A 321 -1.96 2.93 5.03
N SER A 322 -1.88 1.62 4.91
CA SER A 322 -0.92 0.80 5.66
C SER A 322 -0.18 -0.14 4.73
N MET A 323 1.05 -0.48 5.09
CA MET A 323 1.86 -1.46 4.36
C MET A 323 2.07 -1.09 2.88
N PHE A 324 2.35 0.18 2.61
CA PHE A 324 2.60 0.66 1.25
C PHE A 324 3.98 0.22 0.71
N ASN A 325 4.14 0.27 -0.62
CA ASN A 325 5.34 -0.17 -1.34
C ASN A 325 5.83 0.85 -2.39
N LEU A 326 6.16 2.05 -1.95
CA LEU A 326 6.81 3.04 -2.82
C LEU A 326 8.30 2.74 -2.98
N LYS A 327 8.85 3.07 -4.14
CA LYS A 327 10.28 2.99 -4.42
C LYS A 327 10.98 4.31 -4.11
N SER A 328 12.31 4.26 -3.95
CA SER A 328 13.11 5.47 -3.85
C SER A 328 12.89 6.40 -5.05
N GLY A 329 12.76 7.70 -4.78
CA GLY A 329 12.47 8.71 -5.78
C GLY A 329 10.99 8.94 -6.08
N GLU A 330 10.08 8.06 -5.61
CA GLU A 330 8.64 8.25 -5.75
C GLU A 330 8.09 9.25 -4.71
N THR A 331 6.92 9.76 -4.98
CA THR A 331 6.21 10.72 -4.12
C THR A 331 4.86 10.16 -3.69
N LEU A 332 4.27 10.79 -2.67
CA LEU A 332 2.86 10.58 -2.36
C LEU A 332 2.01 10.90 -3.60
N PRO A 333 1.05 10.02 -3.96
CA PRO A 333 0.20 10.25 -5.12
C PRO A 333 -0.51 11.59 -5.08
N LYS A 334 -0.48 12.32 -6.20
CA LYS A 334 -1.06 13.66 -6.33
C LYS A 334 -2.56 13.71 -6.01
N GLU A 335 -3.25 12.60 -6.18
CA GLU A 335 -4.69 12.45 -5.92
C GLU A 335 -5.06 12.77 -4.47
N VAL A 336 -4.10 12.81 -3.54
CA VAL A 336 -4.34 13.29 -2.17
C VAL A 336 -4.90 14.71 -2.16
N GLY A 337 -4.49 15.55 -3.11
CA GLY A 337 -4.98 16.92 -3.25
C GLY A 337 -6.47 17.04 -3.62
N ASN A 338 -7.08 15.97 -4.11
CA ASN A 338 -8.52 15.94 -4.44
C ASN A 338 -9.39 15.76 -3.18
N LEU A 339 -8.83 15.27 -2.09
CA LEU A 339 -9.53 15.02 -0.82
C LEU A 339 -9.68 16.34 -0.03
N LYS A 340 -10.37 17.32 -0.61
CA LYS A 340 -10.38 18.72 -0.16
C LYS A 340 -10.88 18.94 1.26
N PHE A 341 -11.71 18.06 1.78
CA PHE A 341 -12.26 18.15 3.13
C PHE A 341 -11.55 17.24 4.14
N LEU A 342 -10.39 16.70 3.77
CA LEU A 342 -9.63 15.80 4.64
C LEU A 342 -9.19 16.49 5.93
N GLU A 343 -9.54 15.90 7.08
CA GLU A 343 -9.14 16.35 8.42
C GLU A 343 -7.95 15.53 8.96
N SER A 344 -7.89 14.25 8.61
CA SER A 344 -6.82 13.36 9.08
C SER A 344 -6.31 12.47 7.95
N PHE A 345 -5.00 12.51 7.74
CA PHE A 345 -4.30 11.64 6.79
C PHE A 345 -3.24 10.81 7.50
N SER A 346 -3.24 9.53 7.25
CA SER A 346 -2.23 8.62 7.80
C SER A 346 -1.70 7.69 6.73
N VAL A 347 -0.39 7.66 6.58
CA VAL A 347 0.33 6.69 5.78
C VAL A 347 1.41 6.04 6.63
N THR A 348 1.35 4.72 6.75
CA THR A 348 2.24 3.94 7.63
C THR A 348 2.79 2.75 6.86
N SER A 349 4.10 2.66 6.77
CA SER A 349 4.76 1.50 6.19
C SER A 349 5.06 0.43 7.24
N ASN A 350 5.50 -0.72 6.78
CA ASN A 350 6.12 -1.73 7.62
C ASN A 350 7.51 -1.24 8.06
N GLU A 351 7.82 -1.31 9.35
CA GLU A 351 9.14 -0.93 9.90
C GLU A 351 10.30 -1.75 9.31
N ASN A 352 10.02 -2.94 8.80
CA ASN A 352 11.00 -3.80 8.13
C ASN A 352 11.25 -3.43 6.66
N ASN A 353 10.55 -2.42 6.14
CA ASN A 353 10.77 -1.99 4.77
C ASN A 353 12.12 -1.30 4.61
N GLN A 354 12.70 -1.55 3.45
CA GLN A 354 14.03 -1.12 3.05
C GLN A 354 14.23 0.39 3.12
N ILE A 355 15.48 0.79 3.13
CA ILE A 355 15.92 2.16 2.98
C ILE A 355 15.36 2.74 1.69
N ARG A 356 14.59 3.81 1.81
CA ARG A 356 14.07 4.56 0.69
C ARG A 356 14.12 6.05 0.98
N GLU A 357 14.13 6.81 -0.09
CA GLU A 357 14.05 8.25 -0.07
C GLU A 357 12.84 8.64 -0.89
N VAL A 358 11.73 8.96 -0.23
CA VAL A 358 10.48 9.35 -0.86
C VAL A 358 10.06 10.74 -0.38
N ASN A 359 9.24 11.41 -1.17
CA ASN A 359 8.76 12.76 -0.90
C ASN A 359 7.25 12.80 -0.71
N LEU A 360 6.75 13.82 -0.03
CA LEU A 360 5.31 14.00 0.14
C LEU A 360 4.62 14.61 -1.09
N GLY A 361 5.36 15.29 -1.97
CA GLY A 361 4.78 16.11 -3.01
C GLY A 361 4.16 17.41 -2.44
N ASP A 362 3.67 18.25 -3.34
CA ASP A 362 3.09 19.56 -2.98
C ASP A 362 1.57 19.51 -2.78
N GLU A 363 0.91 18.50 -3.32
CA GLU A 363 -0.55 18.38 -3.35
C GLU A 363 -1.16 18.28 -1.96
N ILE A 364 -0.53 17.52 -1.06
CA ILE A 364 -0.97 17.41 0.34
C ILE A 364 -0.94 18.79 1.04
N CYS A 365 -0.03 19.68 0.61
CA CYS A 365 0.12 21.01 1.19
C CYS A 365 -1.04 21.95 0.84
N SER A 366 -1.93 21.56 -0.08
CA SER A 366 -3.13 22.31 -0.47
C SER A 366 -4.35 22.05 0.44
N LEU A 367 -4.28 21.08 1.34
CA LEU A 367 -5.40 20.60 2.15
C LEU A 367 -5.70 21.56 3.31
N LYS A 368 -6.76 22.36 3.16
CA LYS A 368 -7.10 23.46 4.09
C LYS A 368 -7.62 23.01 5.46
N TYR A 369 -8.19 21.82 5.54
CA TYR A 369 -8.83 21.31 6.76
C TYR A 369 -7.99 20.25 7.47
N LEU A 370 -6.80 19.93 6.97
CA LEU A 370 -5.93 18.90 7.53
C LEU A 370 -5.41 19.33 8.91
N LYS A 371 -5.87 18.62 9.95
CA LYS A 371 -5.46 18.83 11.35
C LYS A 371 -4.44 17.79 11.82
N ASN A 372 -4.57 16.56 11.33
CA ASN A 372 -3.73 15.46 11.76
C ASN A 372 -3.03 14.82 10.56
N LEU A 373 -1.71 14.88 10.57
CA LEU A 373 -0.87 14.24 9.56
C LEU A 373 0.06 13.23 10.21
N THR A 374 -0.07 11.98 9.82
CA THR A 374 0.84 10.90 10.21
C THR A 374 1.52 10.34 8.98
N VAL A 375 2.84 10.42 8.95
CA VAL A 375 3.69 9.86 7.91
C VAL A 375 4.76 9.02 8.59
N GLN A 376 4.47 7.75 8.77
CA GLN A 376 5.30 6.84 9.57
C GLN A 376 6.04 5.84 8.69
N ALA A 377 7.34 5.69 8.94
CA ALA A 377 8.21 4.75 8.22
C ALA A 377 8.11 4.91 6.69
N TYR A 378 7.89 6.13 6.24
CA TYR A 378 7.67 6.47 4.83
C TYR A 378 8.99 6.66 4.06
N GLY A 379 10.05 7.05 4.76
CA GLY A 379 11.36 7.30 4.17
C GLY A 379 11.62 8.78 3.83
N LEU A 380 10.89 9.70 4.47
CA LEU A 380 11.10 11.14 4.26
C LEU A 380 12.50 11.56 4.68
N THR A 381 13.17 12.30 3.80
CA THR A 381 14.45 12.97 4.08
C THR A 381 14.29 14.49 4.23
N GLN A 382 13.20 15.02 3.69
CA GLN A 382 12.88 16.45 3.71
C GLN A 382 11.37 16.68 3.61
N LEU A 383 10.93 17.89 3.97
CA LEU A 383 9.57 18.35 3.76
C LEU A 383 9.51 19.29 2.54
N PRO A 384 8.41 19.30 1.76
CA PRO A 384 8.24 20.24 0.67
C PRO A 384 8.27 21.69 1.19
N ALA A 385 8.76 22.63 0.38
CA ALA A 385 8.78 24.05 0.76
C ALA A 385 7.37 24.60 1.06
N ASN A 386 6.36 24.13 0.31
CA ASN A 386 4.96 24.50 0.48
C ASN A 386 4.30 23.89 1.73
N PHE A 387 4.99 23.03 2.48
CA PHE A 387 4.48 22.41 3.71
C PHE A 387 4.04 23.46 4.75
N VAL A 388 4.62 24.66 4.72
CA VAL A 388 4.21 25.79 5.55
C VAL A 388 2.73 26.16 5.42
N ASN A 389 2.09 25.84 4.29
CA ASN A 389 0.68 26.12 4.05
C ASN A 389 -0.24 25.34 5.02
N LEU A 390 0.19 24.18 5.48
CA LEU A 390 -0.53 23.37 6.47
C LEU A 390 -0.54 23.99 7.87
N GLY A 391 0.34 24.92 8.15
CA GLY A 391 0.44 25.58 9.46
C GLY A 391 -0.85 26.29 9.89
N LYS A 392 -1.72 26.65 8.96
CA LYS A 392 -3.03 27.27 9.26
C LYS A 392 -4.04 26.31 9.87
N SER A 393 -3.87 25.01 9.70
CA SER A 393 -4.83 23.97 10.13
C SER A 393 -4.23 22.89 11.00
N LEU A 394 -2.94 22.54 10.79
CA LEU A 394 -2.32 21.37 11.40
C LEU A 394 -2.18 21.53 12.93
N GLU A 395 -2.68 20.55 13.65
CA GLU A 395 -2.65 20.44 15.11
C GLU A 395 -1.73 19.30 15.59
N THR A 396 -1.62 18.22 14.79
CA THR A 396 -0.76 17.08 15.06
C THR A 396 0.08 16.74 13.83
N LEU A 397 1.39 16.68 14.01
CA LEU A 397 2.35 16.20 13.02
C LEU A 397 3.14 15.03 13.59
N ASN A 398 2.93 13.85 13.01
CA ASN A 398 3.63 12.64 13.36
C ASN A 398 4.49 12.17 12.18
N LEU A 399 5.82 12.25 12.37
CA LEU A 399 6.83 11.88 11.38
C LEU A 399 7.72 10.71 11.88
N VAL A 400 7.16 9.81 12.66
CA VAL A 400 7.88 8.68 13.28
C VAL A 400 8.60 7.83 12.23
N SER A 401 9.82 7.41 12.57
CA SER A 401 10.62 6.43 11.80
C SER A 401 10.88 6.84 10.33
N ASN A 402 11.11 8.12 10.08
CA ASN A 402 11.56 8.62 8.78
C ASN A 402 13.09 8.76 8.69
N ASN A 403 13.58 9.30 7.61
CA ASN A 403 15.01 9.37 7.27
C ASN A 403 15.59 10.79 7.36
N PHE A 404 14.98 11.67 8.14
CA PHE A 404 15.57 12.98 8.41
C PHE A 404 16.92 12.82 9.11
N ASN A 405 17.90 13.61 8.69
CA ASN A 405 19.25 13.53 9.24
C ASN A 405 19.73 14.83 9.91
N LYS A 406 18.93 15.90 9.88
CA LYS A 406 19.18 17.16 10.59
C LYS A 406 17.89 17.70 11.19
N LEU A 407 17.95 18.07 12.46
CA LEU A 407 16.81 18.68 13.15
C LEU A 407 16.46 20.05 12.53
N SER A 408 17.49 20.77 12.10
CA SER A 408 17.35 22.08 11.44
C SER A 408 16.54 22.03 10.15
N ASP A 409 16.63 20.95 9.36
CA ASP A 409 15.87 20.80 8.12
C ASP A 409 14.36 20.72 8.40
N ILE A 410 13.98 20.11 9.52
CA ILE A 410 12.59 20.06 9.96
C ILE A 410 12.16 21.44 10.50
N THR A 411 12.93 22.02 11.44
CA THR A 411 12.51 23.24 12.16
C THR A 411 12.59 24.52 11.34
N ASN A 412 13.32 24.52 10.23
CA ASN A 412 13.27 25.63 9.27
C ASN A 412 11.87 25.79 8.65
N ILE A 413 11.13 24.72 8.53
CA ILE A 413 9.75 24.69 8.01
C ILE A 413 8.75 24.66 9.16
N VAL A 414 8.89 23.67 10.08
CA VAL A 414 7.97 23.42 11.19
C VAL A 414 8.45 24.12 12.45
N ASN A 415 7.91 25.30 12.71
CA ASN A 415 8.20 26.13 13.86
C ASN A 415 6.96 26.89 14.31
N GLU A 416 6.99 27.50 15.49
CA GLU A 416 5.84 28.16 16.08
C GLU A 416 5.23 29.28 15.21
N LYS A 417 6.07 30.02 14.48
CA LYS A 417 5.64 31.07 13.59
C LYS A 417 4.84 30.54 12.41
N ASN A 418 5.33 29.46 11.80
CA ASN A 418 4.71 28.85 10.63
C ASN A 418 3.51 27.96 10.99
N PHE A 419 3.53 27.33 12.18
CA PHE A 419 2.53 26.38 12.65
C PHE A 419 1.89 26.79 13.98
N PRO A 420 1.18 27.93 14.05
CA PRO A 420 0.65 28.45 15.32
C PRO A 420 -0.43 27.59 15.96
N LYS A 421 -0.98 26.63 15.24
CA LYS A 421 -1.99 25.68 15.74
C LYS A 421 -1.42 24.34 16.18
N LEU A 422 -0.17 24.04 15.87
CA LEU A 422 0.44 22.76 16.21
C LEU A 422 0.51 22.58 17.73
N ARG A 423 0.11 21.41 18.19
CA ARG A 423 0.11 20.99 19.60
C ARG A 423 0.98 19.77 19.82
N ASN A 424 1.02 18.88 18.83
CA ASN A 424 1.72 17.61 18.96
C ASN A 424 2.72 17.48 17.81
N LEU A 425 4.00 17.43 18.14
CA LEU A 425 5.10 17.18 17.22
C LEU A 425 5.83 15.90 17.65
N ILE A 426 5.74 14.87 16.81
CA ILE A 426 6.27 13.54 17.11
C ILE A 426 7.31 13.20 16.04
N LEU A 427 8.57 13.21 16.44
CA LEU A 427 9.73 12.93 15.60
C LEU A 427 10.48 11.66 16.05
N TYR A 428 9.84 10.82 16.85
CA TYR A 428 10.39 9.58 17.40
C TYR A 428 11.08 8.74 16.31
N ALA A 429 12.24 8.15 16.68
CA ALA A 429 12.95 7.17 15.86
C ALA A 429 13.32 7.66 14.45
N GLN A 430 13.86 8.87 14.32
CA GLN A 430 14.45 9.32 13.06
C GLN A 430 15.70 8.50 12.76
N ARG A 431 15.49 7.38 12.10
CA ARG A 431 16.54 6.43 11.73
C ARG A 431 16.09 5.60 10.55
N ARG A 432 17.06 5.06 9.86
CA ARG A 432 16.79 4.06 8.84
C ARG A 432 16.27 2.78 9.48
N THR A 433 15.12 2.31 9.06
CA THR A 433 14.39 1.20 9.72
C THR A 433 15.06 -0.16 9.56
N ASP A 434 16.00 -0.31 8.63
CA ASP A 434 16.78 -1.52 8.41
C ASP A 434 18.03 -1.60 9.29
N VAL A 435 18.32 -0.53 10.03
CA VAL A 435 19.52 -0.44 10.84
C VAL A 435 19.12 -0.52 12.30
N VAL A 436 19.43 -1.63 12.93
CA VAL A 436 19.69 -1.69 14.35
C VAL A 436 18.47 -1.86 15.26
N THR A 437 18.29 -3.07 15.66
CA THR A 437 17.50 -3.44 16.85
C THR A 437 18.25 -3.22 18.17
N ASN A 438 19.54 -2.81 18.12
CA ASN A 438 20.41 -2.72 19.29
C ASN A 438 21.47 -1.63 19.11
N ILE A 439 21.69 -0.79 20.11
CA ILE A 439 22.73 0.26 20.15
C ILE A 439 24.14 -0.30 19.83
N ALA A 440 24.44 -1.53 20.24
CA ALA A 440 25.71 -2.20 19.92
C ALA A 440 25.94 -2.47 18.43
N SER A 441 24.92 -2.41 17.62
CA SER A 441 24.98 -2.59 16.16
C SER A 441 24.86 -1.28 15.37
N LEU A 442 24.95 -0.12 16.03
CA LEU A 442 25.16 1.15 15.36
C LEU A 442 26.46 1.07 14.53
N GLY A 443 26.39 1.48 13.28
CA GLY A 443 27.56 1.53 12.42
C GLY A 443 28.69 2.40 12.99
N GLU A 444 29.82 2.39 12.34
CA GLU A 444 30.93 3.25 12.73
C GLU A 444 30.61 4.73 12.48
N LYS A 445 31.21 5.61 13.27
CA LYS A 445 31.15 7.05 13.00
C LYS A 445 32.06 7.39 11.81
N ASN A 446 31.56 8.21 10.89
CA ASN A 446 32.39 8.75 9.80
C ASN A 446 33.38 9.82 10.33
N ALA A 447 34.17 10.42 9.42
CA ALA A 447 35.15 11.46 9.77
C ALA A 447 34.50 12.72 10.41
N SER A 448 33.21 12.94 10.22
CA SER A 448 32.42 14.03 10.83
C SER A 448 31.82 13.63 12.19
N GLY A 449 32.10 12.44 12.69
CA GLY A 449 31.60 11.93 13.96
C GLY A 449 30.17 11.43 13.92
N VAL A 450 29.66 11.12 12.74
CA VAL A 450 28.27 10.71 12.50
C VAL A 450 28.20 9.21 12.34
N TYR A 451 27.21 8.61 12.98
CA TYR A 451 26.89 7.22 12.71
C TYR A 451 26.36 7.07 11.29
N VAL A 452 26.92 6.14 10.55
CA VAL A 452 26.55 5.90 9.14
C VAL A 452 26.32 4.41 8.91
N TYR A 453 25.40 4.13 7.99
CA TYR A 453 25.18 2.80 7.45
C TYR A 453 25.12 2.90 5.93
N ASN A 454 25.91 2.10 5.24
CA ASN A 454 26.01 2.18 3.78
C ASN A 454 26.15 3.63 3.25
N ASN A 455 26.99 4.45 3.90
CA ASN A 455 27.23 5.87 3.61
C ASN A 455 26.06 6.83 3.91
N TYR A 456 24.99 6.36 4.55
CA TYR A 456 23.89 7.22 4.97
C TYR A 456 23.94 7.48 6.48
N PRO A 457 23.62 8.71 6.93
CA PRO A 457 23.46 9.00 8.35
C PRO A 457 22.36 8.14 8.98
N ILE A 458 22.58 7.69 10.21
CA ILE A 458 21.60 6.98 11.01
C ILE A 458 20.93 7.99 11.93
N GLY A 459 19.76 8.45 11.60
CA GLY A 459 18.99 9.36 12.44
C GLY A 459 19.33 10.84 12.27
N LEU A 460 18.77 11.66 13.16
CA LEU A 460 19.02 13.11 13.25
C LEU A 460 20.44 13.32 13.76
N TYR A 461 21.30 13.41 12.81
CA TYR A 461 22.68 13.60 13.10
C TYR A 461 22.99 15.08 13.19
N GLY A 462 23.04 15.58 14.33
CA GLY A 462 23.55 16.93 14.58
C GLY A 462 24.11 16.96 15.98
N LYS A 463 25.34 17.42 16.11
CA LYS A 463 25.81 17.83 17.41
C LYS A 463 24.99 19.04 17.81
N VAL A 464 24.06 18.83 18.72
CA VAL A 464 23.29 19.93 19.31
C VAL A 464 24.16 20.73 20.30
N ASN A 465 25.39 21.02 19.90
CA ASN A 465 26.33 21.83 20.66
C ASN A 465 26.09 23.32 20.39
N ALA A 466 26.50 24.16 21.32
CA ALA A 466 26.38 25.62 21.17
C ALA A 466 26.96 26.11 19.83
N GLY A 467 26.22 26.99 19.17
CA GLY A 467 26.59 27.58 17.89
C GLY A 467 26.28 26.76 16.63
N THR A 468 25.75 25.54 16.75
CA THR A 468 25.37 24.75 15.59
C THR A 468 23.94 25.04 15.11
N PRO A 469 23.61 24.81 13.81
CA PRO A 469 22.24 24.93 13.32
C PRO A 469 21.24 24.02 14.05
N ASP A 470 21.65 22.83 14.43
CA ASP A 470 20.78 21.88 15.15
C ASP A 470 20.59 22.28 16.62
N ARG A 471 21.56 22.99 17.22
CA ARG A 471 21.33 23.65 18.51
C ARG A 471 20.24 24.71 18.42
N GLN A 472 20.30 25.57 17.41
CA GLN A 472 19.26 26.55 17.16
C GLN A 472 17.90 25.93 16.88
N ALA A 473 17.89 24.79 16.18
CA ALA A 473 16.69 24.01 15.94
C ALA A 473 16.09 23.48 17.25
N LEU A 474 16.91 22.92 18.12
CA LEU A 474 16.48 22.43 19.44
C LEU A 474 15.92 23.58 20.30
N LEU A 475 16.62 24.73 20.35
CA LEU A 475 16.13 25.90 21.07
C LEU A 475 14.77 26.39 20.57
N LYS A 476 14.54 26.42 19.24
CA LYS A 476 13.24 26.76 18.65
C LYS A 476 12.12 25.83 19.12
N LEU A 477 12.41 24.53 19.24
CA LEU A 477 11.43 23.56 19.74
C LEU A 477 11.16 23.73 21.23
N LEU A 478 12.20 23.89 22.03
CA LEU A 478 12.11 24.02 23.48
C LEU A 478 11.47 25.35 23.92
N THR A 479 11.55 26.40 23.11
CA THR A 479 10.88 27.68 23.37
C THR A 479 9.45 27.76 22.86
N TRP A 480 8.90 26.69 22.26
CA TRP A 480 7.57 26.69 21.65
C TRP A 480 6.46 26.58 22.70
N ASP A 481 5.75 27.65 22.95
CA ASP A 481 4.77 27.75 24.03
C ASP A 481 3.58 26.80 23.92
N LYS A 482 3.14 26.53 22.71
CA LYS A 482 1.86 25.85 22.47
C LYS A 482 1.95 24.34 22.30
N LEU A 483 3.14 23.77 22.29
CA LEU A 483 3.28 22.34 22.21
C LEU A 483 2.76 21.67 23.49
N ASN A 484 1.95 20.64 23.29
CA ASN A 484 1.48 19.73 24.33
C ASN A 484 2.29 18.42 24.34
N THR A 485 2.78 18.01 23.17
CA THR A 485 3.63 16.84 22.99
C THR A 485 4.84 17.21 22.12
N LEU A 486 6.03 16.86 22.60
CA LEU A 486 7.27 16.89 21.83
C LEU A 486 8.02 15.58 22.05
N GLU A 487 8.11 14.76 21.00
CA GLU A 487 8.84 13.49 21.04
C GLU A 487 10.05 13.54 20.13
N LEU A 488 11.23 13.43 20.71
CA LEU A 488 12.54 13.41 20.06
C LEU A 488 13.35 12.17 20.47
N SER A 489 12.70 11.17 21.06
CA SER A 489 13.38 9.95 21.50
C SER A 489 13.92 9.15 20.32
N TYR A 490 15.03 8.45 20.56
CA TYR A 490 15.64 7.54 19.60
C TYR A 490 15.98 8.20 18.25
N CYS A 491 16.44 9.46 18.31
CA CYS A 491 16.79 10.27 17.15
C CYS A 491 18.30 10.41 16.94
N PHE A 492 19.12 9.83 17.83
CA PHE A 492 20.58 9.88 17.77
C PHE A 492 21.17 11.30 17.93
N LEU A 493 20.46 12.20 18.59
CA LEU A 493 20.96 13.52 18.94
C LEU A 493 22.17 13.39 19.88
N GLU A 494 23.24 14.12 19.58
CA GLU A 494 24.50 14.08 20.34
C GLU A 494 24.86 15.46 20.87
N GLY A 495 25.34 15.56 22.10
CA GLY A 495 25.82 16.79 22.73
C GLY A 495 25.20 17.03 24.09
N GLU A 496 25.26 18.27 24.56
CA GLU A 496 24.68 18.66 25.85
C GLU A 496 23.31 19.29 25.67
N LEU A 497 22.42 19.09 26.63
CA LEU A 497 21.16 19.82 26.71
C LEU A 497 21.43 21.33 26.90
N PRO A 498 20.56 22.22 26.41
CA PRO A 498 20.70 23.65 26.67
C PRO A 498 20.72 23.97 28.16
N THR A 499 21.65 24.84 28.55
CA THR A 499 21.72 25.33 29.93
C THR A 499 20.54 26.24 30.27
N ASP A 500 20.34 26.53 31.55
CA ASP A 500 19.31 27.47 32.00
C ASP A 500 19.54 28.89 31.43
N GLU A 501 20.82 29.32 31.39
CA GLU A 501 21.21 30.58 30.81
C GLU A 501 20.88 30.67 29.31
N GLU A 502 21.29 29.66 28.56
CA GLU A 502 21.03 29.56 27.13
C GLU A 502 19.53 29.54 26.80
N MET A 503 18.73 28.82 27.61
CA MET A 503 17.28 28.83 27.44
C MET A 503 16.66 30.16 27.79
N THR A 504 17.17 30.88 28.81
CA THR A 504 16.74 32.21 29.17
C THR A 504 16.97 33.18 28.01
N GLU A 505 18.19 33.19 27.45
CA GLU A 505 18.55 34.01 26.30
C GLU A 505 17.70 33.70 25.07
N ALA A 506 17.45 32.41 24.79
CA ALA A 506 16.63 31.99 23.66
C ALA A 506 15.17 32.44 23.80
N LEU A 507 14.60 32.40 25.02
CA LEU A 507 13.25 32.89 25.31
C LEU A 507 13.15 34.39 25.14
N GLU A 508 14.11 35.16 25.66
CA GLU A 508 14.18 36.60 25.50
C GLU A 508 14.32 36.99 24.03
N ALA A 509 15.19 36.31 23.28
CA ALA A 509 15.36 36.55 21.85
C ALA A 509 14.08 36.24 21.05
N ALA A 510 13.26 35.28 21.54
CA ALA A 510 11.95 34.97 20.97
C ALA A 510 10.84 35.93 21.43
N GLY A 511 11.14 36.96 22.26
CA GLY A 511 10.18 37.90 22.82
C GLY A 511 9.20 37.29 23.83
N LYS A 512 9.61 36.22 24.51
CA LYS A 512 8.81 35.48 25.48
C LYS A 512 9.24 35.77 26.92
N ALA A 513 8.34 35.47 27.85
CA ALA A 513 8.70 35.51 29.27
C ALA A 513 9.83 34.52 29.54
N PRO A 514 10.99 34.94 30.07
CA PRO A 514 12.15 34.08 30.23
C PRO A 514 12.01 33.09 31.39
N ARG A 515 11.07 33.36 32.32
CA ARG A 515 10.88 32.54 33.53
C ARG A 515 9.43 32.22 33.76
N TYR A 516 9.16 31.18 34.54
CA TYR A 516 7.83 30.85 35.00
C TYR A 516 7.30 31.85 36.01
N THR A 517 6.00 32.05 36.01
CA THR A 517 5.24 32.79 37.00
C THR A 517 4.40 31.85 37.85
N LYS A 518 3.86 32.35 38.97
CA LYS A 518 2.95 31.56 39.82
C LYS A 518 1.73 31.02 39.07
N SER A 519 1.29 31.72 38.01
CA SER A 519 0.16 31.32 37.19
C SER A 519 0.46 30.16 36.22
N ASP A 520 1.72 29.88 35.93
CA ASP A 520 2.10 28.75 35.06
C ASP A 520 2.00 27.40 35.81
N PHE A 521 1.99 27.44 37.14
CA PHE A 521 1.81 26.25 37.95
C PHE A 521 0.33 26.00 38.21
N SER A 522 -0.06 24.71 38.26
CA SER A 522 -1.41 24.29 38.60
C SER A 522 -1.96 25.02 39.83
N THR A 523 -3.25 25.34 39.84
CA THR A 523 -3.95 25.97 40.96
C THR A 523 -3.89 25.13 42.22
N ASN A 524 -3.63 23.85 42.12
CA ASN A 524 -3.44 22.95 43.24
C ASN A 524 -1.93 22.61 43.41
N LYS A 525 -1.23 23.52 44.12
CA LYS A 525 0.19 23.36 44.42
C LYS A 525 0.51 22.13 45.25
N GLU A 526 -0.41 21.74 46.14
CA GLU A 526 -0.23 20.57 47.01
C GLU A 526 -0.21 19.29 46.18
N ASP A 527 -1.12 19.10 45.22
CA ASP A 527 -1.12 17.95 44.31
C ASP A 527 0.17 17.88 43.46
N TYR A 528 0.65 19.02 43.00
CA TYR A 528 1.89 19.08 42.23
C TYR A 528 3.09 18.65 43.08
N LEU A 529 3.16 19.17 44.29
CA LEU A 529 4.21 18.84 45.26
C LEU A 529 4.15 17.40 45.74
N ASP A 530 2.97 16.88 45.99
CA ASP A 530 2.79 15.47 46.39
C ASP A 530 3.21 14.50 45.30
N LYS A 531 2.99 14.87 44.05
CA LYS A 531 3.45 14.08 42.88
C LYS A 531 4.97 14.13 42.69
N LEU A 532 5.62 15.26 42.99
CA LEU A 532 7.07 15.38 42.97
C LEU A 532 7.75 14.70 44.16
N VAL A 533 7.05 14.57 45.27
CA VAL A 533 7.55 14.08 46.56
C VAL A 533 7.80 12.57 46.58
N GLY A 534 7.39 11.85 45.51
CA GLY A 534 7.72 10.40 45.50
C GLY A 534 9.16 10.12 45.88
N ASP A 535 10.16 10.90 45.43
CA ASP A 535 11.54 10.68 45.81
C ASP A 535 12.52 11.87 45.78
N THR A 536 12.18 13.09 45.26
CA THR A 536 13.32 13.96 44.96
C THR A 536 13.28 15.40 45.39
N CYS A 537 12.22 16.14 45.35
CA CYS A 537 12.28 17.55 45.69
C CYS A 537 10.98 18.04 46.30
N LYS A 538 11.03 18.52 47.55
CA LYS A 538 9.94 19.34 48.08
C LYS A 538 10.16 20.77 47.70
N TRP A 539 9.33 21.26 46.81
CA TRP A 539 9.16 22.68 46.61
C TRP A 539 8.49 23.24 47.89
N LEU A 540 9.14 24.13 48.54
CA LEU A 540 8.52 24.75 49.70
C LEU A 540 7.43 25.70 49.28
N LEU A 541 6.20 25.38 49.66
CA LEU A 541 4.99 26.10 49.31
C LEU A 541 4.97 27.57 49.70
N SER A 542 5.75 27.95 50.70
CA SER A 542 5.70 29.28 51.26
C SER A 542 6.54 30.33 50.54
N GLY A 543 7.30 29.94 49.52
CA GLY A 543 8.19 30.92 48.87
C GLY A 543 8.66 30.46 47.51
N TRP A 544 7.85 30.66 46.48
CA TRP A 544 8.31 30.50 45.12
C TRP A 544 9.53 31.37 44.79
N ASP A 545 9.71 32.45 45.53
CA ASP A 545 10.80 33.39 45.39
C ASP A 545 11.99 33.06 46.31
N ASN A 546 11.90 32.03 47.14
CA ASN A 546 12.95 31.61 48.04
C ASN A 546 13.71 30.40 47.46
N PRO A 547 15.03 30.29 47.74
CA PRO A 547 15.81 29.15 47.33
C PRO A 547 15.31 27.88 48.00
N VAL A 548 15.31 26.79 47.26
CA VAL A 548 14.92 25.46 47.74
C VAL A 548 16.09 24.51 47.61
N THR A 549 16.34 23.74 48.65
CA THR A 549 17.28 22.64 48.58
C THR A 549 16.55 21.35 48.29
N CYS A 550 16.81 20.78 47.12
CA CYS A 550 16.23 19.51 46.72
C CYS A 550 17.05 18.35 47.33
N LYS A 551 16.35 17.42 47.96
CA LYS A 551 16.98 16.27 48.60
C LYS A 551 16.36 14.97 48.10
N HIS A 552 17.20 13.96 47.95
CA HIS A 552 16.73 12.59 47.80
C HIS A 552 16.06 12.11 49.09
N LYS A 553 15.34 11.01 49.00
CA LYS A 553 14.65 10.41 50.15
C LYS A 553 15.60 9.99 51.30
N ASP A 554 16.83 9.66 50.95
CA ASP A 554 17.91 9.36 51.90
C ASP A 554 18.53 10.61 52.56
N GLY A 555 18.06 11.82 52.18
CA GLY A 555 18.54 13.08 52.69
C GLY A 555 19.74 13.68 51.96
N SER A 556 20.28 12.98 50.95
CA SER A 556 21.35 13.52 50.13
C SER A 556 20.85 14.69 49.27
N VAL A 557 21.71 15.68 49.00
CA VAL A 557 21.35 16.88 48.26
C VAL A 557 21.41 16.59 46.76
N VAL A 558 20.29 16.79 46.08
CA VAL A 558 20.20 16.71 44.60
C VAL A 558 20.60 18.03 43.99
N SER A 559 20.05 19.13 44.52
CA SER A 559 20.37 20.48 44.12
C SER A 559 20.13 21.44 45.27
N ALA A 560 21.01 22.40 45.45
CA ALA A 560 20.91 23.40 46.49
C ALA A 560 20.65 24.77 45.88
N ASP A 561 19.91 25.60 46.62
CA ASP A 561 19.70 27.02 46.33
C ASP A 561 19.09 27.32 44.94
N VAL A 562 18.14 26.46 44.50
CA VAL A 562 17.39 26.69 43.28
C VAL A 562 16.15 27.51 43.57
N TYR A 563 15.96 28.55 42.80
CA TYR A 563 14.76 29.39 42.86
C TYR A 563 13.76 28.91 41.82
N PRO A 564 12.62 28.33 42.20
CA PRO A 564 11.67 27.75 41.25
C PRO A 564 11.18 28.72 40.16
N LEU A 565 10.91 29.97 40.55
CA LEU A 565 10.48 30.99 39.58
C LEU A 565 11.62 31.59 38.74
N GLN A 566 12.85 31.18 38.96
CA GLN A 566 14.01 31.60 38.17
C GLN A 566 14.37 30.59 37.08
N VAL A 567 13.69 29.43 37.07
CA VAL A 567 13.88 28.42 36.05
C VAL A 567 13.33 28.93 34.72
N PRO A 568 14.05 28.75 33.60
CA PRO A 568 13.58 29.15 32.27
C PRO A 568 12.21 28.55 31.92
N ARG A 569 11.36 29.36 31.27
CA ARG A 569 10.00 28.99 30.89
C ARG A 569 9.96 28.15 29.62
N VAL A 570 10.55 26.97 29.70
CA VAL A 570 10.66 26.02 28.60
C VAL A 570 9.35 25.23 28.45
N LEU A 571 8.81 25.12 27.25
CA LEU A 571 7.65 24.27 26.91
C LEU A 571 6.50 24.32 27.94
N PRO A 572 5.95 25.48 28.27
CA PRO A 572 5.08 25.66 29.43
C PRO A 572 3.76 24.87 29.39
N ASN A 573 3.31 24.44 28.22
CA ASN A 573 2.10 23.64 28.02
C ASN A 573 2.40 22.18 27.68
N CYS A 574 3.68 21.78 27.61
CA CYS A 574 4.07 20.46 27.16
C CYS A 574 3.91 19.42 28.29
N ARG A 575 2.91 18.57 28.16
CA ARG A 575 2.63 17.48 29.10
C ARG A 575 3.38 16.19 28.78
N GLN A 576 3.86 16.08 27.54
CA GLN A 576 4.63 14.93 27.09
C GLN A 576 5.90 15.42 26.38
N LEU A 577 7.03 15.30 27.05
CA LEU A 577 8.36 15.49 26.50
C LEU A 577 9.11 14.17 26.55
N SER A 578 9.70 13.75 25.44
CA SER A 578 10.52 12.55 25.35
C SER A 578 11.84 12.84 24.65
N LEU A 579 12.95 12.67 25.36
CA LEU A 579 14.32 12.90 24.89
C LEU A 579 15.22 11.67 25.06
N ASN A 580 14.68 10.57 25.57
CA ASN A 580 15.42 9.34 25.88
C ASN A 580 15.97 8.65 24.62
N LEU A 581 16.90 7.71 24.84
CA LEU A 581 17.55 6.95 23.77
C LEU A 581 18.26 7.83 22.73
N ASN A 582 18.81 8.96 23.17
CA ASN A 582 19.73 9.82 22.43
C ASN A 582 21.13 9.72 23.07
N PHE A 583 22.10 10.46 22.55
CA PHE A 583 23.47 10.51 23.07
C PHE A 583 23.76 11.82 23.78
N PHE A 584 22.81 12.31 24.56
CA PHE A 584 23.02 13.49 25.37
C PHE A 584 24.04 13.23 26.46
N THR A 585 24.88 14.23 26.69
CA THR A 585 25.93 14.24 27.72
C THR A 585 25.78 15.45 28.64
N GLY A 586 26.63 15.56 29.67
CA GLY A 586 26.61 16.69 30.58
C GLY A 586 25.60 16.52 31.73
N LYS A 587 25.26 17.66 32.35
CA LYS A 587 24.33 17.69 33.47
C LYS A 587 22.90 17.93 32.99
N VAL A 588 21.94 17.33 33.70
CA VAL A 588 20.53 17.66 33.49
C VAL A 588 20.27 19.09 33.99
N PRO A 589 19.78 20.00 33.14
CA PRO A 589 19.56 21.39 33.53
C PRO A 589 18.35 21.55 34.46
N ASN A 590 18.30 22.66 35.18
CA ASN A 590 17.23 22.92 36.14
C ASN A 590 15.86 23.11 35.46
N TRP A 591 15.83 23.60 34.22
CA TRP A 591 14.56 23.73 33.47
C TRP A 591 13.87 22.36 33.25
N ILE A 592 14.59 21.24 33.32
CA ILE A 592 14.02 19.90 33.37
C ILE A 592 13.64 19.53 34.79
N LEU A 593 14.60 19.62 35.73
CA LEU A 593 14.44 19.12 37.09
C LEU A 593 13.32 19.82 37.87
N PHE A 594 13.01 21.07 37.51
CA PHE A 594 12.00 21.88 38.17
C PHE A 594 10.85 22.29 37.22
N HIS A 595 10.65 21.54 36.16
CA HIS A 595 9.57 21.83 35.22
C HIS A 595 8.17 21.60 35.83
N PRO A 596 7.16 22.46 35.57
CA PRO A 596 5.81 22.30 36.08
C PRO A 596 5.15 20.96 35.75
N HIS A 597 5.51 20.37 34.61
CA HIS A 597 4.98 19.11 34.09
C HIS A 597 5.98 17.94 34.22
N LEU A 598 6.99 18.05 35.06
CA LEU A 598 8.01 17.01 35.24
C LEU A 598 7.42 15.63 35.60
N VAL A 599 6.34 15.62 36.35
CA VAL A 599 5.67 14.37 36.74
C VAL A 599 4.99 13.69 35.57
N GLU A 600 4.35 14.47 34.71
CA GLU A 600 3.73 13.97 33.50
C GLU A 600 4.77 13.46 32.49
N TRP A 601 5.97 14.03 32.49
CA TRP A 601 7.06 13.62 31.59
C TRP A 601 7.66 12.26 31.92
N ASN A 602 7.29 11.65 33.06
CA ASN A 602 7.88 10.40 33.50
C ASN A 602 9.43 10.46 33.51
N ALA A 603 9.95 11.44 34.23
CA ALA A 603 11.35 11.86 34.26
C ALA A 603 12.44 10.77 34.27
N PRO A 604 12.28 9.61 34.92
CA PRO A 604 13.29 8.55 34.89
C PRO A 604 13.57 7.97 33.51
N THR A 605 12.61 8.04 32.62
CA THR A 605 12.73 7.48 31.25
C THR A 605 13.02 8.56 30.20
N MET A 606 12.99 9.83 30.58
CA MET A 606 13.03 10.95 29.63
C MET A 606 14.43 11.27 29.09
N VAL A 607 15.48 11.03 29.87
CA VAL A 607 16.84 11.51 29.57
C VAL A 607 17.86 10.38 29.46
N PHE A 608 17.57 9.17 29.93
CA PHE A 608 18.52 8.06 30.00
C PHE A 608 18.17 6.88 29.12
#